data_d8b0814597baeacd4916ad0eb5dd02e4
#
_entry.id   d8b0814597baeacd4916ad0eb5dd02e4
#
_cell.length_a   1.000
_cell.length_b   1.000
_cell.length_c   1.000
_cell.angle_alpha   90.00
_cell.angle_beta   90.00
_cell.angle_gamma   90.00
#
_symmetry.space_group_name_H-M   'P 1'
#
loop_
_entity.id
_entity.type
_entity.pdbx_description
1 polymer ?
#
loop_
_entity_poly.entity_id
_entity_poly.type
_entity_poly.pdbx_seq_one_letter_code
_entity_poly.pdbx_strand_id
1 'polypeptide(L)'
;MRLDLYLSESGKVDSRTDAKKFVQAGAVTVNGKTVSKPSYEVDGTEDIVVDKSSKKYVSRGGLKLEAALDAFSIDPSGALAIDIGASSGGFTDCLLQRGATHVIAVDSGSNQMVDSLRYDERVTVMENFNARYMTIDDFEFSPNLAVMDVSFISAKLLLLAVKNVLTPGGSFVCLIKPQFEVGKSGLNKKGIVKNDKLRKSAVDDVVAAAKSCGFALEGLIESPIVGGDGNIEYLAHFISTDS
;
A
#
# COMPACT_ATOMS: atom_id res chain seq x y z
N MET A 1 -30.50 -1.13 -7.82
CA MET A 1 -29.98 0.25 -8.09
C MET A 1 -28.47 0.21 -8.09
N ARG A 2 -27.77 1.03 -8.87
CA ARG A 2 -26.30 1.11 -8.85
C ARG A 2 -25.80 1.67 -7.50
N LEU A 3 -24.72 1.13 -6.99
CA LEU A 3 -24.13 1.53 -5.70
C LEU A 3 -23.75 3.03 -5.67
N ASP A 4 -23.14 3.55 -6.76
CA ASP A 4 -22.77 4.98 -6.84
C ASP A 4 -23.99 5.92 -6.74
N LEU A 5 -25.12 5.49 -7.26
CA LEU A 5 -26.38 6.23 -7.18
C LEU A 5 -26.99 6.11 -5.78
N TYR A 6 -27.07 4.89 -5.25
CA TYR A 6 -27.59 4.62 -3.91
C TYR A 6 -26.87 5.45 -2.83
N LEU A 7 -25.53 5.47 -2.88
CA LEU A 7 -24.72 6.20 -1.89
C LEU A 7 -25.01 7.70 -1.89
N SER A 8 -25.22 8.30 -3.06
CA SER A 8 -25.55 9.73 -3.16
C SER A 8 -27.00 10.02 -2.78
N GLU A 9 -27.95 9.19 -3.18
CA GLU A 9 -29.38 9.39 -2.88
C GLU A 9 -29.71 9.12 -1.40
N SER A 10 -29.01 8.17 -0.77
CA SER A 10 -29.18 7.87 0.66
C SER A 10 -28.46 8.87 1.60
N GLY A 11 -27.77 9.88 1.06
CA GLY A 11 -27.00 10.85 1.84
C GLY A 11 -25.77 10.26 2.54
N LYS A 12 -25.35 9.05 2.18
CA LYS A 12 -24.11 8.43 2.72
C LYS A 12 -22.87 9.18 2.23
N VAL A 13 -22.94 9.79 1.05
CA VAL A 13 -21.91 10.69 0.49
C VAL A 13 -22.55 11.92 -0.15
N ASP A 14 -21.76 12.99 -0.31
CA ASP A 14 -22.27 14.30 -0.71
C ASP A 14 -22.64 14.40 -2.19
N SER A 15 -22.01 13.58 -3.05
CA SER A 15 -22.28 13.58 -4.50
C SER A 15 -22.05 12.19 -5.11
N ARG A 16 -22.64 11.97 -6.31
CA ARG A 16 -22.40 10.76 -7.09
C ARG A 16 -20.93 10.65 -7.56
N THR A 17 -20.27 11.79 -7.76
CA THR A 17 -18.83 11.82 -8.08
C THR A 17 -18.02 11.33 -6.90
N ASP A 18 -18.33 11.76 -5.69
CA ASP A 18 -17.67 11.28 -4.48
C ASP A 18 -17.99 9.80 -4.23
N ALA A 19 -19.23 9.38 -4.45
CA ALA A 19 -19.62 7.98 -4.38
C ALA A 19 -18.72 7.10 -5.26
N LYS A 20 -18.49 7.52 -6.51
CA LYS A 20 -17.57 6.79 -7.41
C LYS A 20 -16.15 6.74 -6.85
N LYS A 21 -15.63 7.85 -6.32
CA LYS A 21 -14.30 7.91 -5.72
C LYS A 21 -14.19 6.98 -4.51
N PHE A 22 -15.14 7.02 -3.56
CA PHE A 22 -15.16 6.13 -2.40
C PHE A 22 -15.20 4.64 -2.80
N VAL A 23 -16.05 4.29 -3.79
CA VAL A 23 -16.15 2.91 -4.26
C VAL A 23 -14.85 2.46 -4.94
N GLN A 24 -14.28 3.28 -5.82
CA GLN A 24 -13.04 2.98 -6.52
C GLN A 24 -11.83 2.89 -5.57
N ALA A 25 -11.80 3.74 -4.54
CA ALA A 25 -10.81 3.69 -3.47
C ALA A 25 -10.98 2.46 -2.54
N GLY A 26 -12.02 1.64 -2.75
CA GLY A 26 -12.32 0.49 -1.91
C GLY A 26 -12.79 0.87 -0.49
N ALA A 27 -13.28 2.08 -0.31
CA ALA A 27 -13.78 2.62 0.96
C ALA A 27 -15.25 2.28 1.23
N VAL A 28 -15.87 1.44 0.40
CA VAL A 28 -17.26 1.02 0.55
C VAL A 28 -17.33 -0.49 0.73
N THR A 29 -18.03 -0.92 1.78
CA THR A 29 -18.36 -2.34 1.98
C THR A 29 -19.86 -2.55 1.83
N VAL A 30 -20.22 -3.69 1.26
CA VAL A 30 -21.60 -4.18 1.15
C VAL A 30 -21.65 -5.55 1.85
N ASN A 31 -22.45 -5.67 2.91
CA ASN A 31 -22.50 -6.87 3.76
C ASN A 31 -21.08 -7.31 4.22
N GLY A 32 -20.25 -6.36 4.66
CA GLY A 32 -18.88 -6.58 5.13
C GLY A 32 -17.84 -6.89 4.04
N LYS A 33 -18.22 -6.88 2.75
CA LYS A 33 -17.30 -7.10 1.62
C LYS A 33 -16.98 -5.79 0.91
N THR A 34 -15.70 -5.51 0.70
CA THR A 34 -15.28 -4.33 -0.08
C THR A 34 -15.77 -4.44 -1.53
N VAL A 35 -16.38 -3.37 -2.02
CA VAL A 35 -16.83 -3.24 -3.41
C VAL A 35 -16.06 -2.10 -4.06
N SER A 36 -15.36 -2.39 -5.18
CA SER A 36 -14.59 -1.40 -5.94
C SER A 36 -15.26 -0.97 -7.26
N LYS A 37 -16.39 -1.59 -7.62
CA LYS A 37 -17.11 -1.28 -8.86
C LYS A 37 -18.30 -0.35 -8.60
N PRO A 38 -18.28 0.92 -9.06
CA PRO A 38 -19.37 1.89 -8.83
C PRO A 38 -20.74 1.44 -9.37
N SER A 39 -20.72 0.60 -10.42
CA SER A 39 -21.95 0.03 -11.01
C SER A 39 -22.43 -1.27 -10.35
N TYR A 40 -21.87 -1.65 -9.20
CA TYR A 40 -22.37 -2.77 -8.41
C TYR A 40 -23.85 -2.53 -8.06
N GLU A 41 -24.68 -3.56 -8.20
CA GLU A 41 -26.12 -3.42 -7.95
C GLU A 41 -26.46 -3.76 -6.50
N VAL A 42 -27.26 -2.88 -5.90
CA VAL A 42 -27.81 -3.02 -4.55
C VAL A 42 -29.32 -2.78 -4.59
N ASP A 43 -30.05 -3.39 -3.68
CA ASP A 43 -31.52 -3.20 -3.54
C ASP A 43 -31.90 -2.35 -2.31
N GLY A 44 -30.93 -2.02 -1.46
CA GLY A 44 -31.10 -1.17 -0.29
C GLY A 44 -31.37 -1.96 1.01
N THR A 45 -31.38 -3.28 0.94
CA THR A 45 -31.51 -4.16 2.13
C THR A 45 -30.14 -4.53 2.71
N GLU A 46 -29.06 -4.28 1.95
CA GLU A 46 -27.70 -4.61 2.36
C GLU A 46 -27.17 -3.65 3.43
N ASP A 47 -26.31 -4.18 4.29
CA ASP A 47 -25.50 -3.35 5.19
C ASP A 47 -24.37 -2.68 4.37
N ILE A 48 -24.57 -1.38 4.07
CA ILE A 48 -23.64 -0.59 3.25
C ILE A 48 -22.95 0.44 4.14
N VAL A 49 -21.65 0.23 4.34
CA VAL A 49 -20.79 1.12 5.13
C VAL A 49 -19.81 1.86 4.21
N VAL A 50 -19.73 3.19 4.41
CA VAL A 50 -18.75 4.07 3.75
C VAL A 50 -17.72 4.49 4.79
N ASP A 51 -16.48 4.11 4.56
CA ASP A 51 -15.36 4.57 5.36
C ASP A 51 -14.97 6.00 4.94
N LYS A 52 -15.48 6.98 5.69
CA LYS A 52 -15.18 8.40 5.44
C LYS A 52 -13.77 8.83 5.85
N SER A 53 -13.03 8.00 6.58
CA SER A 53 -11.61 8.26 6.92
C SER A 53 -10.72 8.20 5.68
N SER A 54 -11.19 7.51 4.63
CA SER A 54 -10.54 7.48 3.31
C SER A 54 -10.49 8.86 2.60
N LYS A 55 -11.18 9.90 3.13
CA LYS A 55 -11.02 11.29 2.65
C LYS A 55 -9.64 11.88 2.97
N LYS A 56 -8.89 11.31 3.93
CA LYS A 56 -7.57 11.83 4.31
C LYS A 56 -6.53 11.65 3.21
N TYR A 57 -6.58 10.51 2.52
CA TYR A 57 -5.64 10.15 1.46
C TYR A 57 -6.39 9.73 0.20
N VAL A 58 -5.71 9.77 -0.95
CA VAL A 58 -6.29 9.37 -2.25
C VAL A 58 -6.73 7.89 -2.28
N SER A 59 -6.18 7.06 -1.38
CA SER A 59 -6.65 5.69 -1.16
C SER A 59 -6.43 5.24 0.29
N ARG A 60 -7.06 4.12 0.69
CA ARG A 60 -6.89 3.50 2.02
C ARG A 60 -5.46 3.10 2.35
N GLY A 61 -4.63 2.91 1.31
CA GLY A 61 -3.20 2.64 1.49
C GLY A 61 -2.53 3.67 2.38
N GLY A 62 -2.83 4.96 2.20
CA GLY A 62 -2.27 6.03 3.02
C GLY A 62 -2.47 5.86 4.53
N LEU A 63 -3.62 5.32 4.95
CA LEU A 63 -3.88 5.03 6.37
C LEU A 63 -3.01 3.89 6.92
N LYS A 64 -2.62 2.92 6.08
CA LYS A 64 -1.69 1.87 6.48
C LYS A 64 -0.30 2.44 6.73
N LEU A 65 0.19 3.25 5.77
CA LEU A 65 1.50 3.88 5.91
C LEU A 65 1.51 4.84 7.10
N GLU A 66 0.48 5.65 7.28
CA GLU A 66 0.35 6.54 8.44
C GLU A 66 0.53 5.78 9.75
N ALA A 67 -0.17 4.65 9.91
CA ALA A 67 -0.06 3.83 11.11
C ALA A 67 1.36 3.29 11.33
N ALA A 68 2.07 2.92 10.26
CA ALA A 68 3.47 2.50 10.35
C ALA A 68 4.39 3.66 10.78
N LEU A 69 4.24 4.82 10.14
CA LEU A 69 5.04 6.01 10.46
C LEU A 69 4.86 6.41 11.93
N ASP A 70 3.61 6.43 12.41
CA ASP A 70 3.30 6.76 13.80
C ASP A 70 3.83 5.69 14.78
N ALA A 71 3.60 4.41 14.51
CA ALA A 71 4.00 3.31 15.40
C ALA A 71 5.53 3.17 15.52
N PHE A 72 6.25 3.43 14.42
CA PHE A 72 7.70 3.31 14.38
C PHE A 72 8.42 4.65 14.59
N SER A 73 7.67 5.74 14.83
CA SER A 73 8.22 7.10 15.01
C SER A 73 9.10 7.54 13.83
N ILE A 74 8.69 7.20 12.60
CA ILE A 74 9.36 7.62 11.37
C ILE A 74 8.81 8.99 10.96
N ASP A 75 9.68 9.99 10.87
CA ASP A 75 9.35 11.31 10.35
C ASP A 75 9.78 11.41 8.87
N PRO A 76 8.84 11.49 7.91
CA PRO A 76 9.18 11.64 6.49
C PRO A 76 9.55 13.09 6.12
N SER A 77 9.51 14.04 7.06
CA SER A 77 9.80 15.44 6.77
C SER A 77 11.20 15.59 6.17
N GLY A 78 11.30 16.22 5.00
CA GLY A 78 12.54 16.40 4.28
C GLY A 78 13.06 15.14 3.55
N ALA A 79 12.35 14.02 3.62
CA ALA A 79 12.81 12.78 2.99
C ALA A 79 12.75 12.87 1.47
N LEU A 80 13.74 12.23 0.84
CA LEU A 80 13.74 11.79 -0.55
C LEU A 80 13.27 10.34 -0.55
N ALA A 81 12.02 10.10 -0.98
CA ALA A 81 11.38 8.81 -0.80
C ALA A 81 11.17 8.05 -2.11
N ILE A 82 11.05 6.73 -2.01
CA ILE A 82 10.57 5.87 -3.09
C ILE A 82 9.36 5.06 -2.62
N ASP A 83 8.26 5.10 -3.41
CA ASP A 83 7.03 4.34 -3.19
C ASP A 83 6.94 3.21 -4.22
N ILE A 84 7.10 1.97 -3.80
CA ILE A 84 7.19 0.78 -4.64
C ILE A 84 5.84 0.05 -4.62
N GLY A 85 5.17 0.02 -5.79
CA GLY A 85 3.79 -0.40 -5.92
C GLY A 85 2.82 0.74 -5.63
N ALA A 86 3.13 1.94 -6.14
CA ALA A 86 2.43 3.17 -5.82
C ALA A 86 0.93 3.16 -6.19
N SER A 87 0.54 2.42 -7.22
CA SER A 87 -0.85 2.28 -7.67
C SER A 87 -1.55 3.65 -7.79
N SER A 88 -2.68 3.88 -7.11
CA SER A 88 -3.37 5.17 -7.10
C SER A 88 -2.66 6.28 -6.31
N GLY A 89 -1.58 5.97 -5.59
CA GLY A 89 -0.76 6.95 -4.87
C GLY A 89 -1.07 7.11 -3.38
N GLY A 90 -1.67 6.10 -2.74
CA GLY A 90 -2.03 6.21 -1.32
C GLY A 90 -0.83 6.41 -0.39
N PHE A 91 0.26 5.68 -0.60
CA PHE A 91 1.49 5.84 0.17
C PHE A 91 2.19 7.15 -0.21
N THR A 92 2.28 7.45 -1.51
CA THR A 92 2.83 8.72 -2.04
C THR A 92 2.15 9.92 -1.39
N ASP A 93 0.82 9.97 -1.37
CA ASP A 93 0.03 11.04 -0.76
C ASP A 93 0.31 11.18 0.74
N CYS A 94 0.40 10.05 1.45
CA CYS A 94 0.75 10.06 2.87
C CYS A 94 2.14 10.64 3.11
N LEU A 95 3.14 10.26 2.33
CA LEU A 95 4.51 10.80 2.43
C LEU A 95 4.53 12.31 2.19
N LEU A 96 3.86 12.80 1.14
CA LEU A 96 3.81 14.23 0.81
C LEU A 96 3.09 15.04 1.90
N GLN A 97 1.95 14.56 2.43
CA GLN A 97 1.23 15.20 3.51
C GLN A 97 2.04 15.24 4.82
N ARG A 98 2.96 14.28 5.01
CA ARG A 98 3.89 14.21 6.14
C ARG A 98 5.22 14.94 5.87
N GLY A 99 5.33 15.68 4.76
CA GLY A 99 6.46 16.58 4.51
C GLY A 99 7.64 15.98 3.75
N ALA A 100 7.49 14.85 3.08
CA ALA A 100 8.51 14.36 2.15
C ALA A 100 8.79 15.41 1.07
N THR A 101 10.08 15.64 0.79
CA THR A 101 10.52 16.64 -0.19
C THR A 101 10.24 16.16 -1.61
N HIS A 102 10.49 14.88 -1.87
CA HIS A 102 10.24 14.28 -3.17
C HIS A 102 9.90 12.79 -3.03
N VAL A 103 9.02 12.30 -3.89
CA VAL A 103 8.63 10.88 -3.94
C VAL A 103 8.78 10.35 -5.36
N ILE A 104 9.62 9.33 -5.54
CA ILE A 104 9.65 8.51 -6.76
C ILE A 104 8.58 7.43 -6.61
N ALA A 105 7.53 7.51 -7.39
CA ALA A 105 6.39 6.59 -7.35
C ALA A 105 6.50 5.56 -8.48
N VAL A 106 6.82 4.32 -8.12
CA VAL A 106 7.12 3.24 -9.06
C VAL A 106 5.99 2.23 -9.09
N ASP A 107 5.49 1.87 -10.28
CA ASP A 107 4.49 0.81 -10.45
C ASP A 107 4.69 0.04 -11.77
N SER A 108 4.40 -1.27 -11.74
CA SER A 108 4.42 -2.12 -12.93
C SER A 108 3.18 -1.93 -13.83
N GLY A 109 2.11 -1.37 -13.28
CA GLY A 109 0.89 -0.99 -14.01
C GLY A 109 1.04 0.33 -14.76
N SER A 110 -0.03 0.75 -15.40
CA SER A 110 -0.09 2.01 -16.14
C SER A 110 -1.39 2.76 -15.86
N ASN A 111 -1.32 4.10 -15.88
CA ASN A 111 -2.45 5.01 -15.66
C ASN A 111 -3.23 4.75 -14.36
N GLN A 112 -2.52 4.39 -13.29
CA GLN A 112 -3.12 4.10 -11.98
C GLN A 112 -3.09 5.31 -11.06
N MET A 113 -1.98 6.08 -11.08
CA MET A 113 -1.78 7.26 -10.23
C MET A 113 -2.86 8.30 -10.50
N VAL A 114 -3.47 8.84 -9.44
CA VAL A 114 -4.45 9.93 -9.55
C VAL A 114 -3.80 11.21 -10.09
N ASP A 115 -4.56 12.00 -10.87
CA ASP A 115 -4.04 13.20 -11.53
C ASP A 115 -3.45 14.23 -10.55
N SER A 116 -4.02 14.37 -9.36
CA SER A 116 -3.51 15.30 -8.34
C SER A 116 -2.10 15.00 -7.86
N LEU A 117 -1.68 13.75 -7.90
CA LEU A 117 -0.31 13.33 -7.57
C LEU A 117 0.57 13.22 -8.82
N ARG A 118 -0.01 12.78 -9.94
CA ARG A 118 0.70 12.67 -11.21
C ARG A 118 1.31 14.00 -11.69
N TYR A 119 0.63 15.11 -11.41
CA TYR A 119 1.06 16.46 -11.79
C TYR A 119 1.64 17.27 -10.63
N ASP A 120 1.86 16.66 -9.45
CA ASP A 120 2.57 17.31 -8.34
C ASP A 120 4.08 17.34 -8.66
N GLU A 121 4.70 18.51 -8.62
CA GLU A 121 6.12 18.70 -8.91
C GLU A 121 7.06 17.93 -7.96
N ARG A 122 6.55 17.51 -6.81
CA ARG A 122 7.27 16.68 -5.84
C ARG A 122 7.18 15.18 -6.14
N VAL A 123 6.54 14.78 -7.23
CA VAL A 123 6.34 13.35 -7.56
C VAL A 123 6.93 13.03 -8.92
N THR A 124 7.85 12.07 -8.95
CA THR A 124 8.30 11.44 -10.19
C THR A 124 7.54 10.13 -10.39
N VAL A 125 6.63 10.09 -11.38
CA VAL A 125 5.82 8.90 -11.66
C VAL A 125 6.52 8.01 -12.68
N MET A 126 6.81 6.76 -12.28
CA MET A 126 7.43 5.73 -13.12
C MET A 126 6.51 4.52 -13.22
N GLU A 127 5.56 4.57 -14.15
CA GLU A 127 4.65 3.47 -14.49
C GLU A 127 5.23 2.57 -15.57
N ASN A 128 4.68 1.35 -15.74
CA ASN A 128 5.25 0.28 -16.57
C ASN A 128 6.69 -0.08 -16.18
N PHE A 129 7.09 0.17 -14.94
CA PHE A 129 8.42 -0.03 -14.43
C PHE A 129 8.47 -1.25 -13.49
N ASN A 130 9.35 -2.20 -13.78
CA ASN A 130 9.50 -3.38 -12.95
C ASN A 130 10.55 -3.16 -11.86
N ALA A 131 10.10 -2.81 -10.67
CA ALA A 131 10.96 -2.51 -9.52
C ALA A 131 11.89 -3.65 -9.10
N ARG A 132 11.68 -4.89 -9.58
CA ARG A 132 12.58 -6.02 -9.33
C ARG A 132 13.99 -5.80 -9.91
N TYR A 133 14.09 -5.01 -10.97
CA TYR A 133 15.33 -4.77 -11.70
C TYR A 133 15.82 -3.33 -11.54
N MET A 134 15.22 -2.55 -10.63
CA MET A 134 15.64 -1.17 -10.41
C MET A 134 17.07 -1.11 -9.88
N THR A 135 17.76 -0.08 -10.32
CA THR A 135 19.11 0.26 -9.90
C THR A 135 19.18 1.76 -9.57
N ILE A 136 20.25 2.20 -8.93
CA ILE A 136 20.41 3.62 -8.61
C ILE A 136 20.48 4.50 -9.86
N ASP A 137 20.94 3.96 -10.98
CA ASP A 137 21.07 4.68 -12.25
C ASP A 137 19.70 5.01 -12.89
N ASP A 138 18.62 4.39 -12.42
CA ASP A 138 17.25 4.71 -12.85
C ASP A 138 16.73 6.00 -12.21
N PHE A 139 17.39 6.55 -11.19
CA PHE A 139 16.91 7.65 -10.37
C PHE A 139 17.87 8.82 -10.30
N GLU A 140 17.34 10.03 -10.18
CA GLU A 140 18.14 11.26 -10.03
C GLU A 140 18.83 11.39 -8.67
N PHE A 141 18.35 10.64 -7.66
CA PHE A 141 18.90 10.64 -6.30
C PHE A 141 18.72 9.28 -5.61
N SER A 142 19.52 9.02 -4.60
CA SER A 142 19.35 7.86 -3.73
C SER A 142 18.29 8.16 -2.67
N PRO A 143 17.17 7.40 -2.59
CA PRO A 143 16.19 7.58 -1.53
C PRO A 143 16.77 7.27 -0.15
N ASN A 144 16.34 8.03 0.86
CA ASN A 144 16.64 7.73 2.27
C ASN A 144 15.44 7.10 3.01
N LEU A 145 14.28 7.07 2.36
CA LEU A 145 13.07 6.39 2.83
C LEU A 145 12.46 5.59 1.68
N ALA A 146 12.31 4.29 1.86
CA ALA A 146 11.56 3.42 0.95
C ALA A 146 10.26 2.97 1.62
N VAL A 147 9.17 2.94 0.85
CA VAL A 147 7.92 2.32 1.24
C VAL A 147 7.48 1.34 0.17
N MET A 148 6.84 0.23 0.54
CA MET A 148 6.45 -0.80 -0.43
C MET A 148 5.08 -1.39 -0.11
N ASP A 149 4.17 -1.34 -1.09
CA ASP A 149 2.86 -1.99 -1.08
C ASP A 149 2.61 -2.73 -2.40
N VAL A 150 3.23 -3.88 -2.59
CA VAL A 150 3.08 -4.67 -3.82
C VAL A 150 2.03 -5.76 -3.69
N SER A 151 1.41 -6.13 -4.81
CA SER A 151 0.40 -7.19 -4.91
C SER A 151 0.75 -8.20 -6.00
N PHE A 152 0.29 -9.44 -5.81
CA PHE A 152 0.47 -10.56 -6.75
C PHE A 152 1.92 -11.00 -6.96
N ILE A 153 2.83 -10.57 -6.11
CA ILE A 153 4.25 -10.92 -6.11
C ILE A 153 4.72 -11.05 -4.64
N SER A 154 5.69 -11.92 -4.39
CA SER A 154 6.35 -12.00 -3.09
C SER A 154 7.24 -10.77 -2.87
N ALA A 155 7.10 -10.13 -1.71
CA ALA A 155 7.96 -9.02 -1.29
C ALA A 155 9.45 -9.39 -1.32
N LYS A 156 9.78 -10.66 -1.04
CA LYS A 156 11.16 -11.18 -1.04
C LYS A 156 11.91 -10.95 -2.36
N LEU A 157 11.19 -10.91 -3.48
CA LEU A 157 11.79 -10.72 -4.81
C LEU A 157 12.27 -9.29 -5.07
N LEU A 158 11.87 -8.34 -4.23
CA LEU A 158 12.17 -6.91 -4.37
C LEU A 158 13.21 -6.43 -3.34
N LEU A 159 13.44 -7.18 -2.26
CA LEU A 159 14.26 -6.74 -1.15
C LEU A 159 15.67 -6.33 -1.56
N LEU A 160 16.33 -7.12 -2.42
CA LEU A 160 17.68 -6.81 -2.89
C LEU A 160 17.69 -5.53 -3.76
N ALA A 161 16.69 -5.35 -4.62
CA ALA A 161 16.57 -4.15 -5.44
C ALA A 161 16.33 -2.90 -4.58
N VAL A 162 15.47 -3.01 -3.53
CA VAL A 162 15.29 -1.92 -2.54
C VAL A 162 16.58 -1.61 -1.82
N LYS A 163 17.34 -2.64 -1.38
CA LYS A 163 18.62 -2.47 -0.71
C LYS A 163 19.63 -1.71 -1.57
N ASN A 164 19.67 -2.00 -2.86
CA ASN A 164 20.64 -1.42 -3.79
C ASN A 164 20.41 0.06 -4.09
N VAL A 165 19.18 0.56 -3.93
CA VAL A 165 18.83 1.95 -4.24
C VAL A 165 18.72 2.83 -2.99
N LEU A 166 18.46 2.23 -1.83
CA LEU A 166 18.29 2.92 -0.56
C LEU A 166 19.67 3.31 0.01
N THR A 167 19.79 4.54 0.50
CA THR A 167 21.01 4.99 1.16
C THR A 167 21.37 4.11 2.37
N PRO A 168 22.66 3.94 2.72
CA PRO A 168 23.04 3.32 3.98
C PRO A 168 22.39 4.03 5.17
N GLY A 169 21.88 3.27 6.13
CA GLY A 169 21.09 3.80 7.24
C GLY A 169 19.67 4.27 6.87
N GLY A 170 19.28 4.17 5.61
CA GLY A 170 17.95 4.55 5.14
C GLY A 170 16.86 3.65 5.70
N SER A 171 15.67 4.21 5.88
CA SER A 171 14.47 3.57 6.42
C SER A 171 13.67 2.85 5.34
N PHE A 172 13.18 1.66 5.64
CA PHE A 172 12.31 0.90 4.72
C PHE A 172 11.07 0.38 5.43
N VAL A 173 9.88 0.83 4.99
CA VAL A 173 8.58 0.32 5.46
C VAL A 173 7.99 -0.62 4.41
N CYS A 174 7.82 -1.88 4.77
CA CYS A 174 7.29 -2.93 3.91
C CYS A 174 5.91 -3.39 4.40
N LEU A 175 4.89 -3.29 3.55
CA LEU A 175 3.61 -3.96 3.78
C LEU A 175 3.75 -5.43 3.35
N ILE A 176 3.79 -6.31 4.33
CA ILE A 176 3.85 -7.76 4.12
C ILE A 176 2.43 -8.29 3.98
N LYS A 177 2.17 -8.96 2.86
CA LYS A 177 0.89 -9.56 2.52
C LYS A 177 1.02 -11.08 2.52
N PRO A 178 0.68 -11.77 3.61
CA PRO A 178 0.88 -13.22 3.73
C PRO A 178 0.24 -14.03 2.60
N GLN A 179 -0.85 -13.53 2.01
CA GLN A 179 -1.52 -14.20 0.88
C GLN A 179 -0.65 -14.32 -0.39
N PHE A 180 0.38 -13.49 -0.54
CA PHE A 180 1.33 -13.56 -1.66
C PHE A 180 2.64 -14.29 -1.29
N GLU A 181 2.77 -14.71 -0.03
CA GLU A 181 3.97 -15.40 0.48
C GLU A 181 3.76 -16.91 0.70
N VAL A 182 2.55 -17.33 1.11
CA VAL A 182 2.28 -18.73 1.52
C VAL A 182 2.07 -19.72 0.36
N GLY A 183 2.03 -19.24 -0.89
CA GLY A 183 1.69 -20.07 -2.06
C GLY A 183 0.21 -20.52 -2.07
N LYS A 184 -0.23 -21.08 -3.20
CA LYS A 184 -1.65 -21.43 -3.42
C LYS A 184 -2.21 -22.43 -2.40
N SER A 185 -1.40 -23.37 -1.92
CA SER A 185 -1.83 -24.39 -0.93
C SER A 185 -2.15 -23.80 0.45
N GLY A 186 -1.57 -22.64 0.79
CA GLY A 186 -1.81 -21.92 2.04
C GLY A 186 -3.11 -21.13 2.07
N LEU A 187 -3.78 -20.97 0.92
CA LEU A 187 -4.98 -20.16 0.78
C LEU A 187 -6.26 -21.02 0.81
N ASN A 188 -7.35 -20.42 1.29
CA ASN A 188 -8.68 -20.98 1.12
C ASN A 188 -9.26 -20.62 -0.28
N LYS A 189 -10.49 -21.06 -0.58
CA LYS A 189 -11.17 -20.80 -1.87
C LYS A 189 -11.41 -19.32 -2.16
N LYS A 190 -11.32 -18.43 -1.14
CA LYS A 190 -11.48 -16.98 -1.25
C LYS A 190 -10.14 -16.23 -1.32
N GLY A 191 -9.01 -16.93 -1.41
CA GLY A 191 -7.69 -16.29 -1.42
C GLY A 191 -7.21 -15.82 -0.03
N ILE A 192 -7.87 -16.24 1.04
CA ILE A 192 -7.50 -15.84 2.41
C ILE A 192 -6.59 -16.91 3.00
N VAL A 193 -5.53 -16.48 3.72
CA VAL A 193 -4.61 -17.39 4.41
C VAL A 193 -5.35 -18.19 5.49
N LYS A 194 -5.19 -19.51 5.45
CA LYS A 194 -6.02 -20.47 6.21
C LYS A 194 -5.95 -20.33 7.72
N ASN A 195 -4.79 -20.00 8.27
CA ASN A 195 -4.60 -19.93 9.72
C ASN A 195 -3.43 -19.03 10.13
N ASP A 196 -3.36 -18.70 11.42
CA ASP A 196 -2.37 -17.80 12.01
C ASP A 196 -0.95 -18.32 11.91
N LYS A 197 -0.74 -19.64 11.99
CA LYS A 197 0.60 -20.24 11.89
C LYS A 197 1.21 -19.96 10.51
N LEU A 198 0.43 -20.11 9.45
CA LEU A 198 0.88 -19.80 8.08
C LEU A 198 1.13 -18.30 7.90
N ARG A 199 0.28 -17.43 8.50
CA ARG A 199 0.52 -15.98 8.46
C ARG A 199 1.83 -15.59 9.12
N LYS A 200 2.07 -16.08 10.35
CA LYS A 200 3.32 -15.83 11.07
C LYS A 200 4.53 -16.34 10.29
N SER A 201 4.47 -17.59 9.80
CA SER A 201 5.56 -18.16 8.99
C SER A 201 5.88 -17.30 7.77
N ALA A 202 4.86 -16.78 7.07
CA ALA A 202 5.05 -15.91 5.92
C ALA A 202 5.75 -14.59 6.29
N VAL A 203 5.39 -14.00 7.42
CA VAL A 203 6.05 -12.79 7.95
C VAL A 203 7.49 -13.09 8.33
N ASP A 204 7.73 -14.17 9.07
CA ASP A 204 9.06 -14.59 9.50
C ASP A 204 9.98 -14.85 8.28
N ASP A 205 9.46 -15.47 7.21
CA ASP A 205 10.19 -15.73 5.97
C ASP A 205 10.61 -14.42 5.26
N VAL A 206 9.71 -13.40 5.21
CA VAL A 206 10.04 -12.09 4.64
C VAL A 206 11.08 -11.38 5.49
N VAL A 207 10.93 -11.40 6.81
CA VAL A 207 11.90 -10.79 7.74
C VAL A 207 13.27 -11.45 7.62
N ALA A 208 13.32 -12.79 7.54
CA ALA A 208 14.58 -13.52 7.35
C ALA A 208 15.25 -13.18 6.01
N ALA A 209 14.47 -13.09 4.93
CA ALA A 209 14.96 -12.68 3.63
C ALA A 209 15.49 -11.23 3.64
N ALA A 210 14.78 -10.31 4.31
CA ALA A 210 15.24 -8.92 4.44
C ALA A 210 16.59 -8.84 5.19
N LYS A 211 16.73 -9.58 6.29
CA LYS A 211 18.03 -9.67 7.01
C LYS A 211 19.14 -10.21 6.12
N SER A 212 18.87 -11.22 5.30
CA SER A 212 19.84 -11.76 4.35
C SER A 212 20.24 -10.78 3.23
N CYS A 213 19.38 -9.78 2.96
CA CYS A 213 19.67 -8.69 2.02
C CYS A 213 20.33 -7.46 2.67
N GLY A 214 20.74 -7.52 3.94
CA GLY A 214 21.39 -6.40 4.63
C GLY A 214 20.42 -5.38 5.23
N PHE A 215 19.26 -5.85 5.74
CA PHE A 215 18.32 -5.04 6.50
C PHE A 215 18.27 -5.49 7.96
N ALA A 216 18.18 -4.54 8.89
CA ALA A 216 17.85 -4.81 10.29
C ALA A 216 16.37 -4.54 10.53
N LEU A 217 15.66 -5.44 11.20
CA LEU A 217 14.27 -5.23 11.60
C LEU A 217 14.22 -4.36 12.86
N GLU A 218 13.53 -3.21 12.79
CA GLU A 218 13.31 -2.30 13.92
C GLU A 218 11.90 -2.43 14.53
N GLY A 219 10.92 -2.82 13.72
CA GLY A 219 9.56 -2.95 14.19
C GLY A 219 8.66 -3.77 13.28
N LEU A 220 7.60 -4.34 13.87
CA LEU A 220 6.58 -5.11 13.16
C LEU A 220 5.25 -4.91 13.85
N ILE A 221 4.22 -4.48 13.10
CA ILE A 221 2.84 -4.36 13.58
C ILE A 221 1.87 -5.01 12.61
N GLU A 222 0.70 -5.39 13.10
CA GLU A 222 -0.43 -5.73 12.23
C GLU A 222 -0.99 -4.45 11.61
N SER A 223 -1.34 -4.49 10.33
CA SER A 223 -1.97 -3.37 9.65
C SER A 223 -3.34 -3.06 10.29
N PRO A 224 -3.66 -1.77 10.56
CA PRO A 224 -4.94 -1.40 11.14
C PRO A 224 -6.11 -1.66 10.17
N ILE A 225 -5.81 -1.88 8.91
CA ILE A 225 -6.79 -2.12 7.85
C ILE A 225 -6.46 -3.44 7.17
N VAL A 226 -7.45 -4.33 7.11
CA VAL A 226 -7.35 -5.59 6.37
C VAL A 226 -7.25 -5.35 4.87
N GLY A 227 -6.60 -6.27 4.15
CA GLY A 227 -6.54 -6.27 2.70
C GLY A 227 -7.92 -6.35 2.05
N GLY A 228 -7.99 -6.04 0.74
CA GLY A 228 -9.25 -5.98 0.00
C GLY A 228 -10.11 -7.25 0.07
N ASP A 229 -9.47 -8.42 0.21
CA ASP A 229 -10.14 -9.72 0.33
C ASP A 229 -10.36 -10.16 1.79
N GLY A 230 -10.02 -9.30 2.77
CA GLY A 230 -10.11 -9.60 4.20
C GLY A 230 -8.88 -10.31 4.78
N ASN A 231 -7.77 -10.35 4.06
CA ASN A 231 -6.50 -10.83 4.59
C ASN A 231 -5.92 -9.88 5.64
N ILE A 232 -5.39 -10.44 6.72
CA ILE A 232 -4.58 -9.71 7.69
C ILE A 232 -3.21 -9.47 7.05
N GLU A 233 -2.75 -8.23 7.08
CA GLU A 233 -1.48 -7.77 6.54
C GLU A 233 -0.61 -7.17 7.65
N TYR A 234 0.69 -7.03 7.43
CA TYR A 234 1.63 -6.56 8.44
C TYR A 234 2.52 -5.47 7.88
N LEU A 235 2.90 -4.53 8.73
CA LEU A 235 3.83 -3.46 8.41
C LEU A 235 5.14 -3.72 9.15
N ALA A 236 6.22 -3.87 8.42
CA ALA A 236 7.55 -4.05 8.95
C ALA A 236 8.41 -2.83 8.67
N HIS A 237 9.15 -2.37 9.67
CA HIS A 237 10.16 -1.32 9.55
C HIS A 237 11.54 -1.94 9.59
N PHE A 238 12.33 -1.62 8.60
CA PHE A 238 13.72 -2.04 8.47
C PHE A 238 14.63 -0.83 8.31
N ILE A 239 15.89 -0.99 8.74
CA ILE A 239 16.98 -0.08 8.45
C ILE A 239 17.98 -0.76 7.53
N SER A 240 18.41 -0.07 6.47
CA SER A 240 19.48 -0.51 5.59
C SER A 240 20.80 -0.51 6.35
N THR A 241 21.39 -1.69 6.61
CA THR A 241 22.69 -1.80 7.29
C THR A 241 23.85 -1.61 6.31
N ASP A 242 24.95 -1.09 6.77
CA ASP A 242 26.20 -1.10 6.00
C ASP A 242 26.61 -2.55 5.72
N SER A 243 26.95 -2.83 4.49
CA SER A 243 27.41 -4.15 4.03
C SER A 243 28.90 -4.29 4.28
#